data_8661bd8ce408fbccbfeff016c0a21a9e
#
_entry.id   8661bd8ce408fbccbfeff016c0a21a9e
#
_cell.length_a   1.000
_cell.length_b   1.000
_cell.length_c   1.000
_cell.angle_alpha   90.00
_cell.angle_beta   90.00
_cell.angle_gamma   90.00
#
_symmetry.space_group_name_H-M   'P 1'
#
loop_
_entity.id
_entity.type
_entity.pdbx_description
1 polymer ?
#
loop_
_entity_poly.entity_id
_entity_poly.type
_entity_poly.pdbx_seq_one_letter_code
_entity_poly.pdbx_strand_id
1 'polypeptide(L)'
;MKYLQLIRYKNLLFIALIQILMQQLIIVSILQKYGFSTVNSSSFLYLLVISTVLIAAGGYVLNDYFDVKIDTINHPEKLLVGKLIPKQQVMLIYQGLTTVGFLIGLLLSYLNRSLTLALVYIAVTGLLWFYSASYKRQFLIGNLVVSVLAALTILIVGILGMAQLKLLYSDLLYETPLPQEIYA
;
A
#
# COMPACT_ATOMS: atom_id res chain seq x y z
N MET A 1 -5.54 -20.75 -12.31
CA MET A 1 -4.12 -20.41 -12.03
C MET A 1 -3.64 -19.13 -12.74
N LYS A 2 -4.06 -18.85 -13.98
CA LYS A 2 -3.60 -17.65 -14.75
C LYS A 2 -3.81 -16.30 -14.04
N TYR A 3 -4.94 -16.09 -13.37
CA TYR A 3 -5.23 -14.84 -12.64
C TYR A 3 -4.34 -14.65 -11.41
N LEU A 4 -4.01 -15.74 -10.68
CA LEU A 4 -3.09 -15.69 -9.54
C LEU A 4 -1.66 -15.35 -9.98
N GLN A 5 -1.25 -15.81 -11.17
CA GLN A 5 0.03 -15.43 -11.77
C GLN A 5 0.04 -13.95 -12.15
N LEU A 6 -1.03 -13.45 -12.78
CA LEU A 6 -1.17 -12.07 -13.20
C LEU A 6 -1.02 -11.09 -12.01
N ILE A 7 -1.66 -11.38 -10.87
CA ILE A 7 -1.56 -10.55 -9.67
C ILE A 7 -0.28 -10.80 -8.86
N ARG A 8 0.56 -11.77 -9.26
CA ARG A 8 1.79 -12.16 -8.54
C ARG A 8 1.53 -12.48 -7.07
N TYR A 9 0.57 -13.37 -6.79
CA TYR A 9 0.05 -13.66 -5.44
C TYR A 9 1.13 -13.89 -4.37
N LYS A 10 2.28 -14.49 -4.71
CA LYS A 10 3.39 -14.70 -3.77
C LYS A 10 3.93 -13.37 -3.24
N ASN A 11 4.09 -12.36 -4.10
CA ASN A 11 4.55 -11.05 -3.69
C ASN A 11 3.50 -10.33 -2.81
N LEU A 12 2.21 -10.53 -3.11
CA LEU A 12 1.12 -9.99 -2.30
C LEU A 12 1.10 -10.59 -0.89
N LEU A 13 1.38 -11.89 -0.75
CA LEU A 13 1.52 -12.54 0.55
C LEU A 13 2.69 -11.95 1.35
N PHE A 14 3.82 -11.63 0.70
CA PHE A 14 4.94 -10.95 1.34
C PHE A 14 4.57 -9.55 1.83
N ILE A 15 3.84 -8.77 1.03
CA ILE A 15 3.35 -7.44 1.42
C ILE A 15 2.47 -7.56 2.68
N ALA A 16 1.49 -8.46 2.67
CA ALA A 16 0.61 -8.69 3.80
C ALA A 16 1.39 -9.13 5.07
N LEU A 17 2.31 -10.07 4.91
CA LEU A 17 3.13 -10.58 6.00
C LEU A 17 3.99 -9.47 6.63
N ILE A 18 4.69 -8.68 5.81
CA ILE A 18 5.53 -7.58 6.30
C ILE A 18 4.70 -6.57 7.09
N GLN A 19 3.51 -6.20 6.61
CA GLN A 19 2.64 -5.25 7.30
C GLN A 19 2.15 -5.79 8.65
N ILE A 20 1.75 -7.06 8.70
CA ILE A 20 1.33 -7.73 9.94
C ILE A 20 2.49 -7.81 10.93
N LEU A 21 3.67 -8.24 10.47
CA LEU A 21 4.87 -8.31 11.33
C LEU A 21 5.29 -6.92 11.84
N MET A 22 5.28 -5.90 10.98
CA MET A 22 5.58 -4.52 11.37
C MET A 22 4.65 -4.05 12.47
N GLN A 23 3.35 -4.29 12.35
CA GLN A 23 2.38 -3.93 13.37
C GLN A 23 2.63 -4.69 14.67
N GLN A 24 2.72 -6.02 14.61
CA GLN A 24 2.77 -6.86 15.82
C GLN A 24 4.11 -6.78 16.55
N LEU A 25 5.23 -6.85 15.81
CA LEU A 25 6.54 -6.94 16.43
C LEU A 25 7.17 -5.56 16.74
N ILE A 26 6.80 -4.52 15.99
CA ILE A 26 7.44 -3.22 16.14
C ILE A 26 6.48 -2.22 16.76
N ILE A 27 5.33 -1.92 16.10
CA ILE A 27 4.45 -0.85 16.57
C ILE A 27 3.86 -1.21 17.93
N VAL A 28 3.27 -2.40 18.09
CA VAL A 28 2.67 -2.83 19.36
C VAL A 28 3.72 -2.90 20.47
N SER A 29 4.92 -3.44 20.20
CA SER A 29 5.99 -3.55 21.19
C SER A 29 6.50 -2.17 21.66
N ILE A 30 6.64 -1.22 20.74
CA ILE A 30 7.02 0.16 21.10
C ILE A 30 5.93 0.80 21.97
N LEU A 31 4.67 0.71 21.56
CA LEU A 31 3.56 1.30 22.30
C LEU A 31 3.45 0.75 23.73
N GLN A 32 3.56 -0.58 23.88
CA GLN A 32 3.55 -1.24 25.20
C GLN A 32 4.72 -0.77 26.08
N LYS A 33 5.93 -0.63 25.50
CA LYS A 33 7.09 -0.14 26.23
C LYS A 33 6.89 1.26 26.83
N TYR A 34 6.16 2.11 26.14
CA TYR A 34 5.84 3.47 26.59
C TYR A 34 4.52 3.57 27.38
N GLY A 35 3.92 2.45 27.77
CA GLY A 35 2.71 2.40 28.59
C GLY A 35 1.41 2.75 27.85
N PHE A 36 1.45 2.89 26.54
CA PHE A 36 0.23 3.07 25.77
C PHE A 36 -0.52 1.73 25.67
N SER A 37 -1.77 1.73 26.14
CA SER A 37 -2.67 0.60 25.90
C SER A 37 -2.82 0.41 24.39
N THR A 38 -2.77 -0.82 23.94
CA THR A 38 -2.77 -1.16 22.52
C THR A 38 -3.99 -0.56 21.82
N VAL A 39 -3.74 0.43 20.99
CA VAL A 39 -4.69 1.00 20.02
C VAL A 39 -4.89 -0.03 18.88
N ASN A 40 -5.09 -1.29 19.28
CA ASN A 40 -5.12 -2.39 18.34
C ASN A 40 -6.56 -2.70 17.97
N SER A 41 -7.14 -1.83 17.13
CA SER A 41 -8.25 -2.30 16.32
C SER A 41 -7.67 -3.17 15.21
N SER A 42 -7.60 -4.48 15.45
CA SER A 42 -7.20 -5.47 14.45
C SER A 42 -7.94 -5.27 13.12
N SER A 43 -9.17 -4.78 13.19
CA SER A 43 -10.00 -4.44 12.03
C SER A 43 -9.36 -3.40 11.12
N PHE A 44 -8.76 -2.34 11.66
CA PHE A 44 -8.09 -1.31 10.86
C PHE A 44 -6.81 -1.82 10.20
N LEU A 45 -6.07 -2.69 10.88
CA LEU A 45 -4.92 -3.37 10.27
C LEU A 45 -5.35 -4.25 9.09
N TYR A 46 -6.41 -5.05 9.24
CA TYR A 46 -6.91 -5.87 8.14
C TYR A 46 -7.40 -5.03 6.96
N LEU A 47 -8.09 -3.92 7.20
CA LEU A 47 -8.50 -3.00 6.14
C LEU A 47 -7.29 -2.40 5.43
N LEU A 48 -6.24 -2.02 6.17
CA LEU A 48 -4.98 -1.51 5.61
C LEU A 48 -4.31 -2.57 4.74
N VAL A 49 -4.15 -3.79 5.25
CA VAL A 49 -3.53 -4.90 4.49
C VAL A 49 -4.33 -5.21 3.23
N ILE A 50 -5.65 -5.31 3.33
CA ILE A 50 -6.52 -5.59 2.17
C ILE A 50 -6.39 -4.47 1.12
N SER A 51 -6.46 -3.20 1.54
CA SER A 51 -6.36 -2.06 0.61
C SER A 51 -5.01 -2.02 -0.10
N THR A 52 -3.90 -2.19 0.63
CA THR A 52 -2.55 -2.18 0.05
C THR A 52 -2.32 -3.37 -0.87
N VAL A 53 -2.77 -4.56 -0.51
CA VAL A 53 -2.69 -5.76 -1.34
C VAL A 53 -3.48 -5.60 -2.64
N LEU A 54 -4.69 -5.03 -2.58
CA LEU A 54 -5.51 -4.79 -3.78
C LEU A 54 -4.85 -3.76 -4.72
N ILE A 55 -4.33 -2.66 -4.18
CA ILE A 55 -3.62 -1.65 -4.97
C ILE A 55 -2.35 -2.23 -5.60
N ALA A 56 -1.57 -3.00 -4.83
CA ALA A 56 -0.36 -3.65 -5.33
C ALA A 56 -0.68 -4.68 -6.42
N ALA A 57 -1.76 -5.47 -6.25
CA ALA A 57 -2.24 -6.40 -7.27
C ALA A 57 -2.62 -5.66 -8.56
N GLY A 58 -3.34 -4.54 -8.45
CA GLY A 58 -3.63 -3.65 -9.57
C GLY A 58 -2.36 -3.16 -10.25
N GLY A 59 -1.35 -2.75 -9.48
CA GLY A 59 -0.05 -2.34 -10.01
C GLY A 59 0.65 -3.42 -10.83
N TYR A 60 0.66 -4.67 -10.38
CA TYR A 60 1.20 -5.80 -11.15
C TYR A 60 0.42 -6.04 -12.45
N VAL A 61 -0.90 -6.01 -12.38
CA VAL A 61 -1.78 -6.17 -13.55
C VAL A 61 -1.53 -5.07 -14.58
N LEU A 62 -1.42 -3.82 -14.13
CA LEU A 62 -1.13 -2.67 -14.99
C LEU A 62 0.25 -2.76 -15.62
N ASN A 63 1.25 -3.21 -14.86
CA ASN A 63 2.60 -3.41 -15.37
C ASN A 63 2.63 -4.43 -16.52
N ASP A 64 1.99 -5.59 -16.32
CA ASP A 64 1.92 -6.63 -17.37
C ASP A 64 1.10 -6.16 -18.58
N TYR A 65 0.09 -5.29 -18.38
CA TYR A 65 -0.66 -4.69 -19.50
C TYR A 65 0.22 -3.82 -20.41
N PHE A 66 1.08 -2.97 -19.82
CA PHE A 66 1.98 -2.12 -20.60
C PHE A 66 3.18 -2.87 -21.18
N ASP A 67 3.56 -4.03 -20.60
CA ASP A 67 4.70 -4.83 -21.03
C ASP A 67 4.40 -5.78 -22.20
N VAL A 68 3.14 -5.93 -22.61
CA VAL A 68 2.74 -6.90 -23.66
C VAL A 68 3.63 -6.84 -24.89
N LYS A 69 3.97 -5.65 -25.41
CA LYS A 69 4.79 -5.53 -26.62
C LYS A 69 6.22 -6.04 -26.41
N ILE A 70 6.80 -5.76 -25.26
CA ILE A 70 8.16 -6.16 -24.89
C ILE A 70 8.20 -7.65 -24.60
N ASP A 71 7.24 -8.15 -23.85
CA ASP A 71 7.16 -9.56 -23.46
C ASP A 71 6.84 -10.48 -24.63
N THR A 72 6.13 -9.99 -25.64
CA THR A 72 5.90 -10.75 -26.89
C THR A 72 7.20 -11.09 -27.60
N ILE A 73 8.22 -10.22 -27.48
CA ILE A 73 9.52 -10.42 -28.13
C ILE A 73 10.46 -11.22 -27.22
N ASN A 74 10.54 -10.84 -25.93
CA ASN A 74 11.55 -11.36 -25.02
C ASN A 74 11.15 -12.69 -24.34
N HIS A 75 9.86 -12.87 -24.03
CA HIS A 75 9.35 -14.01 -23.24
C HIS A 75 7.98 -14.50 -23.75
N PRO A 76 7.85 -14.90 -25.03
CA PRO A 76 6.55 -15.25 -25.64
C PRO A 76 5.87 -16.46 -24.95
N GLU A 77 6.64 -17.31 -24.27
CA GLU A 77 6.13 -18.48 -23.54
C GLU A 77 5.46 -18.08 -22.22
N LYS A 78 5.84 -16.95 -21.61
CA LYS A 78 5.29 -16.45 -20.33
C LYS A 78 4.17 -15.43 -20.51
N LEU A 79 3.84 -15.09 -21.74
CA LEU A 79 2.87 -14.05 -22.04
C LEU A 79 1.46 -14.46 -21.57
N LEU A 80 0.93 -13.76 -20.58
CA LEU A 80 -0.42 -13.95 -20.05
C LEU A 80 -1.41 -13.03 -20.77
N VAL A 81 -1.06 -11.74 -20.86
CA VAL A 81 -1.91 -10.68 -21.43
C VAL A 81 -1.90 -10.75 -22.95
N GLY A 82 -3.07 -10.79 -23.54
CA GLY A 82 -3.24 -10.91 -25.00
C GLY A 82 -3.20 -12.34 -25.53
N LYS A 83 -2.57 -13.28 -24.82
CA LYS A 83 -2.53 -14.71 -25.19
C LYS A 83 -3.55 -15.54 -24.43
N LEU A 84 -3.54 -15.44 -23.09
CA LEU A 84 -4.42 -16.22 -22.20
C LEU A 84 -5.55 -15.37 -21.61
N ILE A 85 -5.37 -14.06 -21.47
CA ILE A 85 -6.33 -13.12 -20.94
C ILE A 85 -6.44 -11.92 -21.87
N PRO A 86 -7.62 -11.62 -22.40
CA PRO A 86 -7.83 -10.46 -23.28
C PRO A 86 -7.45 -9.15 -22.61
N LYS A 87 -6.83 -8.22 -23.34
CA LYS A 87 -6.40 -6.92 -22.81
C LYS A 87 -7.52 -6.13 -22.11
N GLN A 88 -8.73 -6.20 -22.64
CA GLN A 88 -9.90 -5.55 -22.05
C GLN A 88 -10.21 -6.09 -20.64
N GLN A 89 -10.15 -7.41 -20.45
CA GLN A 89 -10.34 -8.03 -19.14
C GLN A 89 -9.23 -7.64 -18.16
N VAL A 90 -7.98 -7.57 -18.62
CA VAL A 90 -6.85 -7.13 -17.79
C VAL A 90 -7.06 -5.71 -17.29
N MET A 91 -7.52 -4.79 -18.16
CA MET A 91 -7.82 -3.41 -17.79
C MET A 91 -8.98 -3.32 -16.78
N LEU A 92 -10.05 -4.11 -16.97
CA LEU A 92 -11.15 -4.18 -16.01
C LEU A 92 -10.71 -4.72 -14.63
N ILE A 93 -9.85 -5.75 -14.62
CA ILE A 93 -9.28 -6.30 -13.38
C ILE A 93 -8.44 -5.23 -12.68
N TYR A 94 -7.57 -4.53 -13.40
CA TYR A 94 -6.79 -3.41 -12.87
C TYR A 94 -7.69 -2.34 -12.23
N GLN A 95 -8.67 -1.85 -12.99
CA GLN A 95 -9.60 -0.83 -12.51
C GLN A 95 -10.35 -1.29 -11.26
N GLY A 96 -10.90 -2.51 -11.28
CA GLY A 96 -11.62 -3.07 -10.14
C GLY A 96 -10.76 -3.18 -8.89
N LEU A 97 -9.57 -3.81 -8.99
CA LEU A 97 -8.65 -3.98 -7.87
C LEU A 97 -8.20 -2.63 -7.30
N THR A 98 -7.75 -1.73 -8.17
CA THR A 98 -7.23 -0.43 -7.74
C THR A 98 -8.32 0.45 -7.14
N THR A 99 -9.51 0.51 -7.77
CA THR A 99 -10.63 1.32 -7.26
C THR A 99 -11.10 0.81 -5.90
N VAL A 100 -11.32 -0.50 -5.74
CA VAL A 100 -11.76 -1.07 -4.46
C VAL A 100 -10.70 -0.85 -3.38
N GLY A 101 -9.43 -1.14 -3.68
CA GLY A 101 -8.34 -0.91 -2.72
C GLY A 101 -8.20 0.56 -2.33
N PHE A 102 -8.32 1.48 -3.28
CA PHE A 102 -8.26 2.92 -3.05
C PHE A 102 -9.43 3.41 -2.19
N LEU A 103 -10.66 2.97 -2.48
CA LEU A 103 -11.83 3.34 -1.69
C LEU A 103 -11.75 2.83 -0.24
N ILE A 104 -11.25 1.60 -0.03
CA ILE A 104 -10.99 1.08 1.32
C ILE A 104 -9.92 1.94 2.02
N GLY A 105 -8.87 2.33 1.33
CA GLY A 105 -7.84 3.21 1.86
C GLY A 105 -8.36 4.60 2.24
N LEU A 106 -9.22 5.20 1.43
CA LEU A 106 -9.87 6.48 1.74
C LEU A 106 -10.83 6.34 2.93
N LEU A 107 -11.61 5.26 2.99
CA LEU A 107 -12.47 4.97 4.15
C LEU A 107 -11.65 4.85 5.43
N LEU A 108 -10.53 4.11 5.38
CA LEU A 108 -9.61 3.98 6.51
C LEU A 108 -9.05 5.34 6.94
N SER A 109 -8.67 6.18 5.98
CA SER A 109 -8.17 7.53 6.22
C SER A 109 -9.23 8.43 6.88
N TYR A 110 -10.47 8.33 6.43
CA TYR A 110 -11.61 9.06 6.98
C TYR A 110 -11.92 8.62 8.42
N LEU A 111 -12.01 7.31 8.65
CA LEU A 111 -12.28 6.74 9.99
C LEU A 111 -11.20 7.09 11.02
N ASN A 112 -9.94 7.20 10.59
CA ASN A 112 -8.81 7.59 11.43
C ASN A 112 -8.50 9.10 11.41
N ARG A 113 -9.37 9.92 10.78
CA ARG A 113 -9.20 11.39 10.64
C ARG A 113 -7.79 11.79 10.19
N SER A 114 -7.18 10.99 9.31
CA SER A 114 -5.78 11.15 8.90
C SER A 114 -5.66 11.56 7.43
N LEU A 115 -5.43 12.85 7.20
CA LEU A 115 -5.11 13.36 5.87
C LEU A 115 -3.84 12.74 5.30
N THR A 116 -2.85 12.47 6.16
CA THR A 116 -1.58 11.83 5.75
C THR A 116 -1.82 10.46 5.12
N LEU A 117 -2.70 9.63 5.71
CA LEU A 117 -3.08 8.34 5.10
C LEU A 117 -3.72 8.53 3.73
N ALA A 118 -4.64 9.48 3.58
CA ALA A 118 -5.29 9.75 2.30
C ALA A 118 -4.26 10.16 1.23
N LEU A 119 -3.34 11.07 1.58
CA LEU A 119 -2.27 11.51 0.67
C LEU A 119 -1.35 10.36 0.26
N VAL A 120 -1.02 9.44 1.17
CA VAL A 120 -0.22 8.26 0.84
C VAL A 120 -0.95 7.35 -0.15
N TYR A 121 -2.25 7.10 0.03
CA TYR A 121 -3.03 6.29 -0.92
C TYR A 121 -3.10 6.94 -2.31
N ILE A 122 -3.30 8.26 -2.38
CA ILE A 122 -3.28 9.02 -3.65
C ILE A 122 -1.89 8.90 -4.30
N ALA A 123 -0.82 9.16 -3.54
CA ALA A 123 0.54 9.12 -4.04
C ALA A 123 0.93 7.73 -4.55
N VAL A 124 0.64 6.67 -3.79
CA VAL A 124 0.97 5.28 -4.17
C VAL A 124 0.24 4.88 -5.45
N THR A 125 -1.06 5.17 -5.54
CA THR A 125 -1.85 4.84 -6.73
C THR A 125 -1.34 5.58 -7.96
N GLY A 126 -1.03 6.88 -7.83
CA GLY A 126 -0.42 7.67 -8.89
C GLY A 126 0.97 7.18 -9.30
N LEU A 127 1.84 6.90 -8.32
CA LEU A 127 3.20 6.39 -8.60
C LEU A 127 3.19 5.04 -9.32
N LEU A 128 2.30 4.11 -8.95
CA LEU A 128 2.16 2.82 -9.64
C LEU A 128 1.73 3.00 -11.09
N TRP A 129 0.82 3.94 -11.36
CA TRP A 129 0.39 4.25 -12.73
C TRP A 129 1.53 4.84 -13.55
N PHE A 130 2.19 5.89 -13.04
CA PHE A 130 3.33 6.54 -13.73
C PHE A 130 4.52 5.60 -13.90
N TYR A 131 4.80 4.75 -12.90
CA TYR A 131 5.82 3.72 -13.00
C TYR A 131 5.55 2.78 -14.16
N SER A 132 4.34 2.22 -14.22
CA SER A 132 3.97 1.24 -15.26
C SER A 132 3.95 1.86 -16.67
N ALA A 133 3.49 3.11 -16.77
CA ALA A 133 3.38 3.80 -18.06
C ALA A 133 4.72 4.29 -18.62
N SER A 134 5.61 4.82 -17.77
CA SER A 134 6.79 5.57 -18.22
C SER A 134 8.08 5.28 -17.45
N TYR A 135 8.06 5.33 -16.11
CA TYR A 135 9.28 5.41 -15.30
C TYR A 135 10.09 4.12 -15.26
N LYS A 136 9.47 2.96 -15.42
CA LYS A 136 10.19 1.67 -15.47
C LYS A 136 11.23 1.56 -16.60
N ARG A 137 11.10 2.38 -17.64
CA ARG A 137 12.04 2.42 -18.77
C ARG A 137 13.22 3.36 -18.53
N GLN A 138 13.21 4.11 -17.43
CA GLN A 138 14.24 5.06 -17.07
C GLN A 138 15.15 4.45 -16.01
N PHE A 139 16.44 4.34 -16.28
CA PHE A 139 17.42 3.58 -15.52
C PHE A 139 17.42 3.88 -14.00
N LEU A 140 17.44 5.15 -13.60
CA LEU A 140 17.47 5.55 -12.19
C LEU A 140 16.08 5.77 -11.61
N ILE A 141 15.19 6.42 -12.34
CA ILE A 141 13.87 6.84 -11.85
C ILE A 141 13.01 5.60 -11.57
N GLY A 142 13.06 4.58 -12.43
CA GLY A 142 12.33 3.33 -12.19
C GLY A 142 12.71 2.67 -10.87
N ASN A 143 13.99 2.54 -10.59
CA ASN A 143 14.48 1.94 -9.34
C ASN A 143 14.12 2.79 -8.12
N LEU A 144 14.23 4.12 -8.23
CA LEU A 144 13.84 5.03 -7.15
C LEU A 144 12.35 4.90 -6.81
N VAL A 145 11.47 4.89 -7.82
CA VAL A 145 10.02 4.74 -7.60
C VAL A 145 9.69 3.42 -6.91
N VAL A 146 10.30 2.30 -7.35
CA VAL A 146 10.09 0.99 -6.71
C VAL A 146 10.56 1.01 -5.26
N SER A 147 11.71 1.61 -4.98
CA SER A 147 12.23 1.74 -3.61
C SER A 147 11.32 2.57 -2.72
N VAL A 148 10.80 3.69 -3.22
CA VAL A 148 9.82 4.53 -2.51
C VAL A 148 8.52 3.75 -2.24
N LEU A 149 7.98 3.05 -3.24
CA LEU A 149 6.78 2.23 -3.08
C LEU A 149 6.98 1.13 -2.03
N ALA A 150 8.14 0.47 -2.02
CA ALA A 150 8.48 -0.54 -1.03
C ALA A 150 8.59 0.06 0.39
N ALA A 151 9.22 1.22 0.53
CA ALA A 151 9.31 1.93 1.80
C ALA A 151 7.92 2.36 2.32
N LEU A 152 7.06 2.89 1.43
CA LEU A 152 5.70 3.29 1.77
C LEU A 152 4.83 2.12 2.24
N THR A 153 5.08 0.90 1.76
CA THR A 153 4.38 -0.31 2.21
C THR A 153 4.59 -0.58 3.71
N ILE A 154 5.76 -0.24 4.24
CA ILE A 154 6.08 -0.38 5.67
C ILE A 154 5.62 0.88 6.44
N LEU A 155 5.93 2.05 5.90
CA LEU A 155 5.67 3.33 6.55
C LEU A 155 4.18 3.57 6.82
N ILE A 156 3.29 3.11 5.93
CA ILE A 156 1.85 3.30 6.06
C ILE A 156 1.28 2.64 7.33
N VAL A 157 1.91 1.55 7.80
CA VAL A 157 1.53 0.88 9.06
C VAL A 157 1.82 1.80 10.26
N GLY A 158 3.00 2.45 10.26
CA GLY A 158 3.36 3.45 11.28
C GLY A 158 2.43 4.67 11.26
N ILE A 159 2.10 5.16 10.05
CA ILE A 159 1.17 6.30 9.89
C ILE A 159 -0.21 5.95 10.44
N LEU A 160 -0.71 4.73 10.20
CA LEU A 160 -1.97 4.26 10.80
C LEU A 160 -1.88 4.23 12.32
N GLY A 161 -0.81 3.66 12.88
CA GLY A 161 -0.58 3.62 14.33
C GLY A 161 -0.59 5.01 14.97
N MET A 162 0.11 5.97 14.34
CA MET A 162 0.13 7.37 14.80
C MET A 162 -1.24 8.05 14.70
N ALA A 163 -2.02 7.76 13.64
CA ALA A 163 -3.35 8.31 13.47
C ALA A 163 -4.29 7.79 14.57
N GLN A 164 -4.22 6.51 14.91
CA GLN A 164 -4.98 5.90 15.99
C GLN A 164 -4.61 6.46 17.37
N LEU A 165 -3.31 6.63 17.63
CA LEU A 165 -2.85 7.27 18.85
C LEU A 165 -3.41 8.69 19.00
N LYS A 166 -3.35 9.50 17.94
CA LYS A 166 -3.90 10.84 17.95
C LYS A 166 -5.41 10.84 18.27
N LEU A 167 -6.17 9.91 17.72
CA LEU A 167 -7.61 9.81 17.99
C LEU A 167 -7.89 9.45 19.45
N LEU A 168 -7.11 8.51 19.99
CA LEU A 168 -7.36 8.00 21.35
C LEU A 168 -6.93 8.99 22.44
N TYR A 169 -5.83 9.73 22.19
CA TYR A 169 -5.23 10.64 23.17
C TYR A 169 -5.41 12.11 22.81
N SER A 170 -6.30 12.44 21.84
CA SER A 170 -6.56 13.83 21.44
C SER A 170 -6.96 14.70 22.63
N ASP A 171 -7.84 14.22 23.49
CA ASP A 171 -8.36 14.97 24.62
C ASP A 171 -7.26 15.24 25.67
N LEU A 172 -6.38 14.26 25.91
CA LEU A 172 -5.23 14.41 26.80
C LEU A 172 -4.19 15.42 26.26
N LEU A 173 -4.01 15.49 24.95
CA LEU A 173 -3.10 16.46 24.33
C LEU A 173 -3.61 17.90 24.39
N TYR A 174 -4.93 18.10 24.50
CA TYR A 174 -5.53 19.43 24.68
C TYR A 174 -5.60 19.85 26.15
N GLU A 175 -5.71 18.89 27.09
CA GLU A 175 -5.82 19.18 28.52
C GLU A 175 -4.47 19.35 29.21
N THR A 176 -3.42 18.73 28.72
CA THR A 176 -2.05 18.89 29.24
C THR A 176 -1.19 19.68 28.25
N PRO A 177 -0.86 20.95 28.52
CA PRO A 177 0.14 21.65 27.70
C PRO A 177 1.44 20.83 27.75
N LEU A 178 1.97 20.48 26.56
CA LEU A 178 3.26 19.79 26.47
C LEU A 178 4.30 20.58 27.25
N PRO A 179 5.16 19.91 28.05
CA PRO A 179 6.23 20.58 28.74
C PRO A 179 7.04 21.45 27.76
N GLN A 180 7.32 22.71 28.14
CA GLN A 180 8.04 23.67 27.27
C GLN A 180 9.41 23.13 26.78
N GLU A 181 9.97 22.14 27.46
CA GLU A 181 11.20 21.45 27.13
C GLU A 181 11.18 20.67 25.80
N ILE A 182 9.98 20.41 25.24
CA ILE A 182 9.84 19.73 23.94
C ILE A 182 9.96 20.72 22.77
N TYR A 183 9.89 22.03 23.04
CA TYR A 183 10.01 23.09 22.02
C TYR A 183 11.40 23.74 22.00
N ALA A 184 12.33 23.32 22.86
CA ALA A 184 13.72 23.74 22.88
C ALA A 184 14.63 22.72 22.16
#